data_054743f52f34bc7f8b9ed270be04274f
#
_entry.id   054743f52f34bc7f8b9ed270be04274f
#
_cell.length_a   1.000
_cell.length_b   1.000
_cell.length_c   1.000
_cell.angle_alpha   90.00
_cell.angle_beta   90.00
_cell.angle_gamma   90.00
#
_symmetry.space_group_name_H-M   'P 1'
#
loop_
_entity.id
_entity.type
_entity.pdbx_description
1 polymer ?
#
loop_
_entity_poly.entity_id
_entity_poly.type
_entity_poly.pdbx_seq_one_letter_code
_entity_poly.pdbx_strand_id
1 'polypeptide(L)'
;HTTAAFDSIMASSPVVDVSMRNQFVPKMQYTYTYTSPATYKNPIVWETTVTESGNLLSLAYMASGKKFNEKEKDLFGNPFAQFVKLTSTIRKTWQTGFKSQLVGRVSAGVVVAYGNSEHAPYTEQFYVGGANSLRAFTIRSIGPGKYIAPNSVYSYLDQTGDVKFEANLEYRFNIFGSLYGAAFLDAGNIWLLKDDPNRPDAKFDAAKFLTQLATGTGLGIRYDLDFFVLRLDLGIALHVPYDTGKSG
;
A
#
# COMPACT_ATOMS: atom_id res chain seq x y z
N HIS A 1 24.49 -13.96 -15.22
CA HIS A 1 25.02 -13.07 -16.25
C HIS A 1 23.85 -12.25 -16.77
N THR A 2 23.89 -10.93 -16.56
CA THR A 2 22.96 -9.98 -17.13
C THR A 2 23.30 -9.71 -18.59
N THR A 3 22.31 -9.42 -19.42
CA THR A 3 22.54 -9.04 -20.81
C THR A 3 22.83 -7.54 -20.89
N ALA A 4 23.61 -7.09 -21.88
CA ALA A 4 23.89 -5.66 -22.09
C ALA A 4 22.60 -4.80 -22.21
N ALA A 5 21.52 -5.38 -22.77
CA ALA A 5 20.21 -4.74 -22.84
C ALA A 5 19.59 -4.55 -21.44
N PHE A 6 19.73 -5.54 -20.56
CA PHE A 6 19.26 -5.45 -19.18
C PHE A 6 20.05 -4.38 -18.39
N ASP A 7 21.37 -4.38 -18.55
CA ASP A 7 22.24 -3.39 -17.89
C ASP A 7 21.93 -1.96 -18.34
N SER A 8 21.56 -1.75 -19.62
CA SER A 8 21.13 -0.44 -20.12
C SER A 8 19.78 0.01 -19.54
N ILE A 9 18.84 -0.93 -19.33
CA ILE A 9 17.55 -0.64 -18.67
C ILE A 9 17.78 -0.27 -17.21
N MET A 10 18.63 -1.00 -16.50
CA MET A 10 18.99 -0.71 -15.10
C MET A 10 19.61 0.68 -14.96
N ALA A 11 20.51 1.07 -15.88
CA ALA A 11 21.14 2.38 -15.90
C ALA A 11 20.15 3.52 -16.23
N SER A 12 19.12 3.24 -17.01
CA SER A 12 18.14 4.24 -17.45
C SER A 12 16.97 4.45 -16.47
N SER A 13 16.73 3.49 -15.56
CA SER A 13 15.63 3.52 -14.61
C SER A 13 16.10 3.17 -13.20
N PRO A 14 16.35 4.17 -12.34
CA PRO A 14 16.78 3.95 -10.93
C PRO A 14 15.83 3.05 -10.14
N VAL A 15 14.53 3.08 -10.47
CA VAL A 15 13.53 2.26 -9.79
C VAL A 15 13.64 0.79 -10.20
N VAL A 16 13.94 0.52 -11.47
CA VAL A 16 14.23 -0.85 -11.94
C VAL A 16 15.48 -1.38 -11.26
N ASP A 17 16.55 -0.56 -11.18
CA ASP A 17 17.77 -0.93 -10.46
C ASP A 17 17.47 -1.31 -9.00
N VAL A 18 16.76 -0.47 -8.26
CA VAL A 18 16.37 -0.74 -6.87
C VAL A 18 15.49 -2.00 -6.75
N SER A 19 14.57 -2.24 -7.70
CA SER A 19 13.67 -3.39 -7.68
C SER A 19 14.36 -4.72 -7.95
N MET A 20 15.48 -4.69 -8.70
CA MET A 20 16.21 -5.88 -9.14
C MET A 20 17.52 -6.14 -8.38
N ARG A 21 17.88 -5.29 -7.42
CA ARG A 21 19.08 -5.50 -6.60
C ARG A 21 18.99 -6.78 -5.81
N ASN A 22 20.06 -7.57 -5.83
CA ASN A 22 20.23 -8.68 -4.91
C ASN A 22 20.34 -8.13 -3.49
N GLN A 23 19.32 -8.38 -2.69
CA GLN A 23 19.24 -7.92 -1.32
C GLN A 23 18.69 -9.02 -0.43
N PHE A 24 19.37 -9.25 0.69
CA PHE A 24 18.88 -10.17 1.71
C PHE A 24 17.89 -9.44 2.62
N VAL A 25 16.69 -9.96 2.81
CA VAL A 25 15.63 -9.35 3.63
C VAL A 25 15.26 -10.28 4.79
N PRO A 26 16.11 -10.38 5.84
CA PRO A 26 15.79 -11.16 7.04
C PRO A 26 14.79 -10.38 7.89
N LYS A 27 13.54 -10.75 7.88
CA LYS A 27 12.50 -9.99 8.58
C LYS A 27 11.84 -10.77 9.69
N MET A 28 11.48 -10.06 10.76
CA MET A 28 10.58 -10.50 11.80
C MET A 28 9.30 -9.68 11.74
N GLN A 29 8.18 -10.33 11.99
CA GLN A 29 6.87 -9.72 11.92
C GLN A 29 6.05 -10.10 13.13
N TYR A 30 5.43 -9.11 13.75
CA TYR A 30 4.44 -9.29 14.81
C TYR A 30 3.12 -8.68 14.36
N THR A 31 2.05 -9.47 14.44
CA THR A 31 0.69 -9.02 14.11
C THR A 31 -0.19 -9.14 15.36
N TYR A 32 -0.80 -8.01 15.73
CA TYR A 32 -1.85 -7.95 16.73
C TYR A 32 -3.20 -7.82 16.05
N THR A 33 -4.14 -8.71 16.38
CA THR A 33 -5.50 -8.66 15.86
C THR A 33 -6.49 -8.63 17.03
N TYR A 34 -7.32 -7.60 17.04
CA TYR A 34 -8.47 -7.50 17.92
C TYR A 34 -9.74 -7.70 17.10
N THR A 35 -10.57 -8.62 17.54
CA THR A 35 -11.91 -8.85 16.97
C THR A 35 -12.93 -8.73 18.11
N SER A 36 -13.91 -7.86 17.94
CA SER A 36 -14.99 -7.75 18.93
C SER A 36 -15.76 -9.06 19.05
N PRO A 37 -16.37 -9.36 20.20
CA PRO A 37 -17.18 -10.55 20.40
C PRO A 37 -18.28 -10.70 19.34
N ALA A 38 -18.57 -11.94 18.93
CA ALA A 38 -19.58 -12.25 17.91
C ALA A 38 -21.01 -11.77 18.30
N THR A 39 -21.25 -11.52 19.57
CA THR A 39 -22.51 -10.99 20.10
C THR A 39 -22.72 -9.50 19.83
N TYR A 40 -21.66 -8.79 19.40
CA TYR A 40 -21.79 -7.36 19.12
C TYR A 40 -22.52 -7.12 17.81
N LYS A 41 -23.59 -6.32 17.87
CA LYS A 41 -24.39 -5.93 16.70
C LYS A 41 -23.55 -5.19 15.65
N ASN A 42 -22.56 -4.41 16.08
CA ASN A 42 -21.69 -3.60 15.23
C ASN A 42 -20.22 -3.99 15.45
N PRO A 43 -19.75 -5.12 14.87
CA PRO A 43 -18.42 -5.64 15.12
C PRO A 43 -17.33 -4.71 14.58
N ILE A 44 -16.21 -4.72 15.29
CA ILE A 44 -14.98 -4.07 14.88
C ILE A 44 -13.87 -5.11 14.80
N VAL A 45 -13.03 -5.01 13.78
CA VAL A 45 -11.79 -5.76 13.63
C VAL A 45 -10.66 -4.75 13.47
N TRP A 46 -9.66 -4.86 14.30
CA TRP A 46 -8.46 -4.05 14.23
C TRP A 46 -7.23 -4.93 14.14
N GLU A 47 -6.46 -4.73 13.10
CA GLU A 47 -5.22 -5.45 12.87
C GLU A 47 -4.07 -4.46 12.75
N THR A 48 -2.99 -4.70 13.48
CA THR A 48 -1.77 -3.91 13.41
C THR A 48 -0.58 -4.85 13.28
N THR A 49 0.24 -4.62 12.26
CA THR A 49 1.44 -5.41 11.99
C THR A 49 2.66 -4.51 12.06
N VAL A 50 3.63 -4.93 12.84
CA VAL A 50 4.98 -4.37 12.88
C VAL A 50 5.93 -5.37 12.22
N THR A 51 6.66 -4.92 11.22
CA THR A 51 7.71 -5.71 10.56
C THR A 51 9.03 -4.99 10.72
N GLU A 52 10.06 -5.70 11.13
CA GLU A 52 11.43 -5.22 11.13
C GLU A 52 12.32 -6.10 10.27
N SER A 53 13.39 -5.52 9.73
CA SER A 53 14.41 -6.24 8.99
C SER A 53 15.79 -5.70 9.31
N GLY A 54 16.75 -6.60 9.44
CA GLY A 54 18.17 -6.30 9.56
C GLY A 54 18.64 -5.72 10.90
N ASN A 55 17.74 -5.46 11.86
CA ASN A 55 18.13 -4.85 13.15
C ASN A 55 18.96 -5.82 13.99
N LEU A 56 18.56 -7.08 14.10
CA LEU A 56 19.33 -8.09 14.82
C LEU A 56 20.71 -8.30 14.21
N LEU A 57 20.81 -8.29 12.89
CA LEU A 57 22.10 -8.38 12.19
C LEU A 57 22.97 -7.14 12.47
N SER A 58 22.38 -5.94 12.45
CA SER A 58 23.11 -4.72 12.78
C SER A 58 23.58 -4.69 14.24
N LEU A 59 22.81 -5.25 15.17
CA LEU A 59 23.24 -5.45 16.55
C LEU A 59 24.42 -6.43 16.65
N ALA A 60 24.37 -7.54 15.90
CA ALA A 60 25.49 -8.49 15.84
C ALA A 60 26.76 -7.84 15.26
N TYR A 61 26.64 -6.99 14.24
CA TYR A 61 27.74 -6.22 13.70
C TYR A 61 28.32 -5.20 14.69
N MET A 62 27.53 -4.68 15.62
CA MET A 62 28.04 -3.82 16.69
C MET A 62 29.00 -4.58 17.62
N ALA A 63 28.77 -5.86 17.88
CA ALA A 63 29.70 -6.68 18.63
C ALA A 63 31.06 -6.86 17.94
N SER A 64 31.13 -6.68 16.61
CA SER A 64 32.35 -6.68 15.82
C SER A 64 32.96 -5.29 15.59
N GLY A 65 32.44 -4.26 16.29
CA GLY A 65 32.97 -2.89 16.26
C GLY A 65 32.38 -1.97 15.19
N LYS A 66 31.43 -2.42 14.35
CA LYS A 66 30.72 -1.58 13.41
C LYS A 66 29.58 -0.80 14.09
N LYS A 67 29.25 0.40 13.59
CA LYS A 67 28.11 1.18 14.11
C LYS A 67 26.78 0.60 13.63
N PHE A 68 25.71 0.73 14.44
CA PHE A 68 24.38 0.26 14.09
C PHE A 68 23.88 0.83 12.75
N ASN A 69 24.10 2.13 12.53
CA ASN A 69 23.67 2.84 11.30
C ASN A 69 24.75 2.89 10.21
N GLU A 70 25.83 2.13 10.35
CA GLU A 70 26.87 2.05 9.33
C GLU A 70 26.33 1.32 8.10
N LYS A 71 26.66 1.83 6.91
CA LYS A 71 26.37 1.21 5.62
C LYS A 71 27.37 0.10 5.31
N GLU A 72 27.14 -0.65 4.23
CA GLU A 72 28.06 -1.68 3.72
C GLU A 72 28.25 -2.88 4.65
N LYS A 73 27.17 -3.28 5.31
CA LYS A 73 27.10 -4.55 6.05
C LYS A 73 26.50 -5.62 5.17
N ASP A 74 27.16 -6.76 5.07
CA ASP A 74 26.79 -7.88 4.22
C ASP A 74 26.32 -9.08 5.03
N LEU A 75 25.51 -9.92 4.43
CA LEU A 75 25.23 -11.28 4.88
C LEU A 75 25.46 -12.22 3.70
N PHE A 76 26.41 -13.14 3.83
CA PHE A 76 26.83 -14.05 2.75
C PHE A 76 27.20 -13.34 1.44
N GLY A 77 27.90 -12.19 1.54
CA GLY A 77 28.33 -11.41 0.36
C GLY A 77 27.22 -10.62 -0.33
N ASN A 78 26.05 -10.50 0.29
CA ASN A 78 24.97 -9.65 -0.19
C ASN A 78 24.57 -8.63 0.88
N PRO A 79 24.28 -7.37 0.50
CA PRO A 79 23.79 -6.38 1.45
C PRO A 79 22.43 -6.82 1.98
N PHE A 80 22.18 -6.61 3.27
CA PHE A 80 20.86 -6.87 3.85
C PHE A 80 20.06 -5.57 4.03
N ALA A 81 18.74 -5.70 3.86
CA ALA A 81 17.81 -4.61 4.10
C ALA A 81 17.68 -4.30 5.60
N GLN A 82 17.65 -3.00 5.94
CA GLN A 82 17.40 -2.54 7.30
C GLN A 82 16.26 -1.52 7.30
N PHE A 83 15.10 -1.92 7.84
CA PHE A 83 13.91 -1.08 7.89
C PHE A 83 12.97 -1.50 9.03
N VAL A 84 12.05 -0.60 9.36
CA VAL A 84 10.85 -0.88 10.14
C VAL A 84 9.61 -0.49 9.33
N LYS A 85 8.61 -1.34 9.34
CA LYS A 85 7.32 -1.13 8.67
C LYS A 85 6.19 -1.33 9.67
N LEU A 86 5.29 -0.37 9.71
CA LEU A 86 4.06 -0.42 10.50
C LEU A 86 2.88 -0.36 9.55
N THR A 87 1.92 -1.27 9.73
CA THR A 87 0.62 -1.21 9.06
C THR A 87 -0.49 -1.36 10.07
N SER A 88 -1.56 -0.60 9.93
CA SER A 88 -2.74 -0.73 10.78
C SER A 88 -4.00 -0.64 9.93
N THR A 89 -4.93 -1.56 10.16
CA THR A 89 -6.22 -1.61 9.46
C THR A 89 -7.33 -1.78 10.47
N ILE A 90 -8.30 -0.89 10.41
CA ILE A 90 -9.53 -0.94 11.21
C ILE A 90 -10.69 -1.15 10.25
N ARG A 91 -11.52 -2.15 10.54
CA ARG A 91 -12.80 -2.39 9.86
C ARG A 91 -13.92 -2.36 10.88
N LYS A 92 -14.94 -1.56 10.60
CA LYS A 92 -16.16 -1.48 11.41
C LYS A 92 -17.37 -1.78 10.55
N THR A 93 -18.27 -2.61 11.08
CA THR A 93 -19.56 -2.90 10.45
C THR A 93 -20.67 -2.33 11.30
N TRP A 94 -21.59 -1.60 10.71
CA TRP A 94 -22.81 -1.10 11.34
C TRP A 94 -24.01 -1.77 10.69
N GLN A 95 -24.81 -2.46 11.49
CA GLN A 95 -26.09 -2.99 11.04
C GLN A 95 -27.12 -1.87 10.92
N THR A 96 -27.48 -1.50 9.70
CA THR A 96 -28.40 -0.39 9.40
C THR A 96 -29.84 -0.85 9.24
N GLY A 97 -30.07 -2.14 9.02
CA GLY A 97 -31.41 -2.74 8.88
C GLY A 97 -31.35 -4.26 9.01
N PHE A 98 -32.48 -4.92 8.77
CA PHE A 98 -32.60 -6.39 8.91
C PHE A 98 -31.61 -7.15 8.02
N LYS A 99 -31.43 -6.72 6.79
CA LYS A 99 -30.51 -7.32 5.81
C LYS A 99 -29.65 -6.24 5.12
N SER A 100 -29.31 -5.18 5.85
CA SER A 100 -28.45 -4.12 5.34
C SER A 100 -27.39 -3.72 6.34
N GLN A 101 -26.22 -3.35 5.85
CA GLN A 101 -25.08 -2.97 6.67
C GLN A 101 -24.23 -1.91 5.98
N LEU A 102 -23.64 -1.05 6.79
CA LEU A 102 -22.58 -0.13 6.38
C LEU A 102 -21.24 -0.68 6.88
N VAL A 103 -20.26 -0.79 6.00
CA VAL A 103 -18.92 -1.27 6.33
C VAL A 103 -17.92 -0.17 6.04
N GLY A 104 -17.23 0.28 7.07
CA GLY A 104 -16.09 1.20 6.95
C GLY A 104 -14.76 0.46 7.16
N ARG A 105 -13.76 0.79 6.36
CA ARG A 105 -12.38 0.33 6.52
C ARG A 105 -11.43 1.52 6.39
N VAL A 106 -10.50 1.64 7.32
CA VAL A 106 -9.38 2.57 7.23
C VAL A 106 -8.10 1.76 7.35
N SER A 107 -7.16 1.96 6.45
CA SER A 107 -5.85 1.31 6.45
C SER A 107 -4.76 2.36 6.26
N ALA A 108 -3.77 2.34 7.14
CA ALA A 108 -2.61 3.21 7.04
C ALA A 108 -1.32 2.40 7.23
N GLY A 109 -0.25 2.84 6.62
CA GLY A 109 1.04 2.18 6.74
C GLY A 109 2.20 3.14 6.51
N VAL A 110 3.33 2.83 7.13
CA VAL A 110 4.60 3.53 6.93
C VAL A 110 5.74 2.52 6.94
N VAL A 111 6.69 2.68 6.05
CA VAL A 111 7.97 1.96 6.05
C VAL A 111 9.11 2.97 6.08
N VAL A 112 10.04 2.77 7.00
CA VAL A 112 11.21 3.63 7.18
C VAL A 112 12.47 2.79 7.02
N ALA A 113 13.25 3.06 5.99
CA ALA A 113 14.58 2.48 5.78
C ALA A 113 15.65 3.37 6.45
N TYR A 114 16.60 2.72 7.08
CA TYR A 114 17.73 3.38 7.77
C TYR A 114 18.95 2.47 7.83
N GLY A 115 20.04 2.98 8.40
CA GLY A 115 21.26 2.21 8.61
C GLY A 115 21.84 1.66 7.31
N ASN A 116 21.79 0.34 7.14
CA ASN A 116 22.32 -0.36 5.97
C ASN A 116 21.50 -0.10 4.68
N SER A 117 20.28 0.43 4.79
CA SER A 117 19.41 0.70 3.65
C SER A 117 19.10 2.18 3.49
N GLU A 118 19.19 2.66 2.27
CA GLU A 118 18.80 4.03 1.91
C GLU A 118 17.31 4.13 1.58
N HIS A 119 16.79 3.10 0.94
CA HIS A 119 15.38 2.93 0.58
C HIS A 119 14.86 1.58 1.07
N ALA A 120 13.57 1.51 1.33
CA ALA A 120 12.92 0.24 1.61
C ALA A 120 12.94 -0.65 0.34
N PRO A 121 13.09 -1.98 0.49
CA PRO A 121 12.96 -2.89 -0.62
C PRO A 121 11.64 -2.68 -1.35
N TYR A 122 11.66 -2.75 -2.69
CA TYR A 122 10.49 -2.57 -3.53
C TYR A 122 9.29 -3.44 -3.10
N THR A 123 9.56 -4.68 -2.68
CA THR A 123 8.56 -5.64 -2.20
C THR A 123 7.90 -5.23 -0.88
N GLU A 124 8.53 -4.31 -0.13
CA GLU A 124 8.02 -3.81 1.15
C GLU A 124 7.36 -2.44 1.03
N GLN A 125 7.55 -1.74 -0.09
CA GLN A 125 6.88 -0.49 -0.36
C GLN A 125 5.38 -0.68 -0.60
N PHE A 126 4.60 0.35 -0.35
CA PHE A 126 3.16 0.35 -0.51
C PHE A 126 2.74 0.74 -1.92
N TYR A 127 1.58 0.26 -2.32
CA TYR A 127 0.85 0.70 -3.51
C TYR A 127 -0.65 0.73 -3.23
N VAL A 128 -1.43 1.38 -4.07
CA VAL A 128 -2.89 1.46 -4.01
C VAL A 128 -3.52 1.11 -5.36
N GLY A 129 -4.82 0.90 -5.35
CA GLY A 129 -5.61 0.49 -6.53
C GLY A 129 -5.96 -0.99 -6.53
N GLY A 130 -6.94 -1.33 -7.34
CA GLY A 130 -7.48 -2.68 -7.49
C GLY A 130 -8.67 -3.00 -6.57
N ALA A 131 -9.23 -4.18 -6.77
CA ALA A 131 -10.51 -4.61 -6.21
C ALA A 131 -10.60 -4.62 -4.67
N ASN A 132 -9.47 -4.66 -3.96
CA ASN A 132 -9.42 -4.69 -2.49
C ASN A 132 -8.82 -3.40 -1.90
N SER A 133 -8.58 -2.39 -2.72
CA SER A 133 -7.99 -1.11 -2.37
C SER A 133 -8.91 0.02 -2.87
N LEU A 134 -8.54 0.73 -3.93
CA LEU A 134 -9.34 1.76 -4.59
C LEU A 134 -9.97 1.16 -5.85
N ARG A 135 -11.23 0.75 -5.80
CA ARG A 135 -11.90 -0.07 -6.84
C ARG A 135 -12.06 0.61 -8.19
N ALA A 136 -12.09 1.93 -8.20
CA ALA A 136 -12.17 2.72 -9.43
C ALA A 136 -10.83 2.85 -10.18
N PHE A 137 -9.75 2.32 -9.61
CA PHE A 137 -8.39 2.47 -10.13
C PHE A 137 -7.71 1.11 -10.29
N THR A 138 -6.90 0.97 -11.34
CA THR A 138 -6.07 -0.22 -11.51
C THR A 138 -4.95 -0.27 -10.47
N ILE A 139 -4.41 -1.46 -10.25
CA ILE A 139 -3.30 -1.67 -9.32
C ILE A 139 -2.12 -0.79 -9.77
N ARG A 140 -1.52 -0.03 -8.82
CA ARG A 140 -0.36 0.83 -9.08
C ARG A 140 -0.61 1.86 -10.17
N SER A 141 -1.77 2.53 -10.15
CA SER A 141 -2.09 3.62 -11.07
C SER A 141 -2.19 4.98 -10.39
N ILE A 142 -2.04 5.02 -9.06
CA ILE A 142 -2.16 6.23 -8.24
C ILE A 142 -0.92 6.41 -7.36
N GLY A 143 -0.42 7.65 -7.31
CA GLY A 143 0.68 8.07 -6.46
C GLY A 143 2.07 7.66 -6.98
N PRO A 144 3.11 7.98 -6.22
CA PRO A 144 3.10 8.64 -4.91
C PRO A 144 2.75 10.15 -5.00
N GLY A 145 1.95 10.63 -4.06
CA GLY A 145 1.52 12.04 -4.02
C GLY A 145 0.77 12.46 -5.27
N LYS A 146 1.26 13.53 -5.94
CA LYS A 146 0.77 14.01 -7.24
C LYS A 146 1.55 13.46 -8.43
N TYR A 147 2.58 12.67 -8.19
CA TYR A 147 3.40 12.12 -9.25
C TYR A 147 2.59 11.14 -10.11
N ILE A 148 2.76 11.24 -11.41
CA ILE A 148 2.30 10.27 -12.40
C ILE A 148 3.51 9.77 -13.19
N ALA A 149 3.68 8.46 -13.24
CA ALA A 149 4.76 7.85 -13.97
C ALA A 149 4.60 8.09 -15.48
N PRO A 150 5.70 8.34 -16.20
CA PRO A 150 5.67 8.41 -17.66
C PRO A 150 5.06 7.15 -18.25
N ASN A 151 4.34 7.30 -19.38
CA ASN A 151 3.71 6.15 -20.02
C ASN A 151 4.79 5.22 -20.63
N SER A 152 5.22 4.26 -19.85
CA SER A 152 6.21 3.25 -20.20
C SER A 152 5.77 1.87 -19.71
N VAL A 153 6.39 0.82 -20.25
CA VAL A 153 6.13 -0.58 -19.82
C VAL A 153 6.44 -0.79 -18.33
N TYR A 154 7.34 0.01 -17.75
CA TYR A 154 7.80 -0.10 -16.35
C TYR A 154 7.19 0.96 -15.43
N SER A 155 6.25 1.77 -15.91
CA SER A 155 5.64 2.87 -15.13
C SER A 155 5.04 2.41 -13.79
N TYR A 156 4.52 1.18 -13.73
CA TYR A 156 3.97 0.61 -12.49
C TYR A 156 5.02 0.42 -11.37
N LEU A 157 6.32 0.37 -11.71
CA LEU A 157 7.38 0.27 -10.72
C LEU A 157 7.60 1.59 -9.98
N ASP A 158 7.39 2.71 -10.64
CA ASP A 158 7.54 4.05 -10.07
C ASP A 158 6.40 4.39 -9.09
N GLN A 159 5.26 3.68 -9.20
CA GLN A 159 4.06 3.96 -8.40
C GLN A 159 4.02 3.15 -7.11
N THR A 160 5.06 3.32 -6.30
CA THR A 160 5.22 2.79 -4.95
C THR A 160 5.58 3.91 -3.98
N GLY A 161 5.28 3.71 -2.69
CA GLY A 161 5.53 4.71 -1.66
C GLY A 161 5.94 4.12 -0.32
N ASP A 162 6.45 4.99 0.54
CA ASP A 162 6.86 4.66 1.91
C ASP A 162 5.70 4.84 2.90
N VAL A 163 4.72 5.65 2.55
CA VAL A 163 3.51 5.92 3.35
C VAL A 163 2.29 5.55 2.53
N LYS A 164 1.29 4.95 3.17
CA LYS A 164 0.00 4.61 2.56
C LYS A 164 -1.15 5.07 3.44
N PHE A 165 -2.22 5.54 2.81
CA PHE A 165 -3.52 5.72 3.45
C PHE A 165 -4.62 5.26 2.50
N GLU A 166 -5.59 4.52 3.03
CA GLU A 166 -6.81 4.10 2.36
C GLU A 166 -8.00 4.21 3.30
N ALA A 167 -9.12 4.70 2.78
CA ALA A 167 -10.42 4.69 3.44
C ALA A 167 -11.47 4.16 2.46
N ASN A 168 -12.27 3.23 2.91
CA ASN A 168 -13.34 2.62 2.12
C ASN A 168 -14.62 2.62 2.94
N LEU A 169 -15.71 3.00 2.30
CA LEU A 169 -17.06 2.93 2.86
C LEU A 169 -17.94 2.18 1.89
N GLU A 170 -18.67 1.17 2.38
CA GLU A 170 -19.54 0.35 1.53
C GLU A 170 -20.87 0.10 2.24
N TYR A 171 -21.96 0.51 1.59
CA TYR A 171 -23.31 0.17 2.00
C TYR A 171 -23.77 -1.05 1.24
N ARG A 172 -24.15 -2.10 1.97
CA ARG A 172 -24.65 -3.37 1.44
C ARG A 172 -26.09 -3.54 1.81
N PHE A 173 -26.92 -3.97 0.86
CA PHE A 173 -28.34 -4.23 1.07
C PHE A 173 -28.78 -5.48 0.31
N ASN A 174 -29.70 -6.24 0.88
CA ASN A 174 -30.21 -7.43 0.23
C ASN A 174 -31.19 -7.03 -0.88
N ILE A 175 -31.06 -7.62 -2.05
CA ILE A 175 -31.99 -7.46 -3.17
C ILE A 175 -33.05 -8.55 -3.09
N PHE A 176 -32.64 -9.81 -3.15
CA PHE A 176 -33.48 -10.97 -2.88
C PHE A 176 -32.60 -12.21 -2.60
N GLY A 177 -33.10 -13.13 -1.76
CA GLY A 177 -32.36 -14.36 -1.43
C GLY A 177 -30.92 -14.11 -1.01
N SER A 178 -29.99 -14.72 -1.72
CA SER A 178 -28.53 -14.57 -1.53
C SER A 178 -27.90 -13.46 -2.37
N LEU A 179 -28.70 -12.65 -3.07
CA LEU A 179 -28.21 -11.55 -3.89
C LEU A 179 -28.24 -10.23 -3.11
N TYR A 180 -27.08 -9.57 -3.03
CA TYR A 180 -26.90 -8.27 -2.38
C TYR A 180 -26.40 -7.24 -3.37
N GLY A 181 -26.91 -6.02 -3.25
CA GLY A 181 -26.36 -4.82 -3.87
C GLY A 181 -25.37 -4.15 -2.95
N ALA A 182 -24.44 -3.41 -3.52
CA ALA A 182 -23.50 -2.57 -2.80
C ALA A 182 -23.32 -1.23 -3.51
N ALA A 183 -23.21 -0.16 -2.72
CA ALA A 183 -22.70 1.14 -3.17
C ALA A 183 -21.48 1.49 -2.34
N PHE A 184 -20.45 2.05 -2.96
CA PHE A 184 -19.19 2.28 -2.25
C PHE A 184 -18.54 3.63 -2.59
N LEU A 185 -17.72 4.07 -1.66
CA LEU A 185 -16.82 5.22 -1.78
C LEU A 185 -15.44 4.80 -1.28
N ASP A 186 -14.43 4.99 -2.11
CA ASP A 186 -13.03 4.70 -1.80
C ASP A 186 -12.20 5.97 -1.89
N ALA A 187 -11.25 6.14 -0.97
CA ALA A 187 -10.28 7.24 -0.99
C ALA A 187 -8.92 6.74 -0.54
N GLY A 188 -7.86 7.22 -1.14
CA GLY A 188 -6.50 6.85 -0.71
C GLY A 188 -5.41 7.35 -1.63
N ASN A 189 -4.19 7.22 -1.15
CA ASN A 189 -2.96 7.49 -1.89
C ASN A 189 -1.75 6.86 -1.18
N ILE A 190 -0.61 6.95 -1.82
CA ILE A 190 0.71 6.65 -1.27
C ILE A 190 1.60 7.88 -1.38
N TRP A 191 2.69 7.93 -0.59
CA TRP A 191 3.66 9.01 -0.60
C TRP A 191 5.06 8.50 -0.28
N LEU A 192 6.06 9.28 -0.63
CA LEU A 192 7.44 9.09 -0.17
C LEU A 192 7.67 9.85 1.13
N LEU A 193 8.58 9.36 1.96
CA LEU A 193 9.06 10.08 3.15
C LEU A 193 10.14 11.10 2.80
N LYS A 194 10.94 10.83 1.78
CA LYS A 194 12.04 11.67 1.32
C LYS A 194 11.72 12.30 -0.03
N ASP A 195 12.32 13.45 -0.32
CA ASP A 195 12.26 14.02 -1.66
C ASP A 195 12.99 13.13 -2.66
N ASP A 196 12.40 12.95 -3.83
CA ASP A 196 12.98 12.20 -4.94
C ASP A 196 12.92 13.09 -6.21
N PRO A 197 14.07 13.51 -6.74
CA PRO A 197 14.12 14.34 -7.96
C PRO A 197 13.46 13.70 -9.18
N ASN A 198 13.42 12.37 -9.24
CA ASN A 198 12.79 11.61 -10.33
C ASN A 198 11.27 11.50 -10.16
N ARG A 199 10.74 11.77 -8.96
CA ARG A 199 9.32 11.71 -8.63
C ARG A 199 8.87 13.01 -7.92
N PRO A 200 8.77 14.11 -8.66
CA PRO A 200 8.38 15.41 -8.10
C PRO A 200 6.97 15.33 -7.49
N ASP A 201 6.73 16.10 -6.42
CA ASP A 201 5.47 16.13 -5.65
C ASP A 201 5.03 14.77 -5.05
N ALA A 202 5.94 13.81 -4.96
CA ALA A 202 5.69 12.50 -4.37
C ALA A 202 5.78 12.47 -2.85
N LYS A 203 6.44 13.46 -2.23
CA LYS A 203 6.68 13.51 -0.78
C LYS A 203 5.41 13.79 -0.01
N PHE A 204 5.28 13.13 1.15
CA PHE A 204 4.19 13.36 2.09
C PHE A 204 4.22 14.79 2.64
N ASP A 205 3.08 15.47 2.51
CA ASP A 205 2.83 16.79 3.09
C ASP A 205 1.46 16.78 3.76
N ALA A 206 1.46 16.90 5.09
CA ALA A 206 0.24 16.86 5.87
C ALA A 206 -0.75 17.98 5.52
N ALA A 207 -0.26 19.15 5.07
CA ALA A 207 -1.11 20.25 4.66
C ALA A 207 -1.85 19.97 3.33
N LYS A 208 -1.27 19.11 2.48
CA LYS A 208 -1.83 18.73 1.18
C LYS A 208 -2.52 17.37 1.19
N PHE A 209 -2.54 16.68 2.32
CA PHE A 209 -3.01 15.30 2.45
C PHE A 209 -4.38 15.07 1.80
N LEU A 210 -5.39 15.87 2.16
CA LEU A 210 -6.75 15.70 1.65
C LEU A 210 -6.87 15.97 0.14
N THR A 211 -6.12 16.94 -0.37
CA THR A 211 -6.15 17.31 -1.80
C THR A 211 -5.38 16.32 -2.68
N GLN A 212 -4.55 15.49 -2.06
CA GLN A 212 -3.80 14.45 -2.76
C GLN A 212 -4.47 13.08 -2.71
N LEU A 213 -5.64 12.93 -2.08
CA LEU A 213 -6.37 11.67 -2.10
C LEU A 213 -7.03 11.44 -3.46
N ALA A 214 -6.74 10.31 -4.09
CA ALA A 214 -7.57 9.81 -5.17
C ALA A 214 -8.88 9.31 -4.57
N THR A 215 -10.01 9.63 -5.22
CA THR A 215 -11.33 9.18 -4.76
C THR A 215 -12.10 8.51 -5.89
N GLY A 216 -12.86 7.49 -5.56
CA GLY A 216 -13.70 6.76 -6.49
C GLY A 216 -14.97 6.26 -5.82
N THR A 217 -16.01 6.08 -6.60
CA THR A 217 -17.28 5.53 -6.17
C THR A 217 -17.74 4.44 -7.12
N GLY A 218 -18.77 3.72 -6.76
CA GLY A 218 -19.33 2.73 -7.65
C GLY A 218 -20.44 1.91 -7.03
N LEU A 219 -20.93 0.99 -7.85
CA LEU A 219 -21.95 0.02 -7.48
C LEU A 219 -21.38 -1.39 -7.65
N GLY A 220 -21.90 -2.31 -6.87
CA GLY A 220 -21.48 -3.70 -6.94
C GLY A 220 -22.61 -4.68 -6.64
N ILE A 221 -22.39 -5.89 -7.09
CA ILE A 221 -23.27 -7.04 -6.81
C ILE A 221 -22.47 -8.08 -6.04
N ARG A 222 -23.10 -8.68 -5.04
CA ARG A 222 -22.57 -9.75 -4.21
C ARG A 222 -23.53 -10.93 -4.28
N TYR A 223 -23.07 -12.09 -4.68
CA TYR A 223 -23.85 -13.31 -4.64
C TYR A 223 -23.23 -14.28 -3.64
N ASP A 224 -23.93 -14.48 -2.55
CA ASP A 224 -23.47 -15.31 -1.42
C ASP A 224 -23.90 -16.76 -1.66
N LEU A 225 -22.91 -17.64 -1.79
CA LEU A 225 -23.06 -19.08 -2.00
C LEU A 225 -22.70 -19.89 -0.75
N ASP A 226 -22.75 -19.29 0.44
CA ASP A 226 -22.39 -19.82 1.76
C ASP A 226 -20.89 -20.15 1.94
N PHE A 227 -20.27 -20.83 0.97
CA PHE A 227 -18.87 -21.21 1.02
C PHE A 227 -17.94 -20.24 0.27
N PHE A 228 -18.46 -19.39 -0.61
CA PHE A 228 -17.76 -18.24 -1.20
C PHE A 228 -18.74 -17.17 -1.67
N VAL A 229 -18.24 -15.94 -1.81
CA VAL A 229 -19.01 -14.79 -2.31
C VAL A 229 -18.46 -14.34 -3.65
N LEU A 230 -19.28 -14.40 -4.70
CA LEU A 230 -18.99 -13.76 -5.97
C LEU A 230 -19.20 -12.25 -5.86
N ARG A 231 -18.20 -11.46 -6.29
CA ARG A 231 -18.25 -10.01 -6.23
C ARG A 231 -17.96 -9.42 -7.61
N LEU A 232 -18.86 -8.55 -8.08
CA LEU A 232 -18.69 -7.74 -9.27
C LEU A 232 -18.85 -6.28 -8.89
N ASP A 233 -17.84 -5.45 -9.16
CA ASP A 233 -17.87 -4.02 -8.88
C ASP A 233 -17.65 -3.21 -10.16
N LEU A 234 -18.45 -2.16 -10.34
CA LEU A 234 -18.26 -1.12 -11.34
C LEU A 234 -17.85 0.16 -10.62
N GLY A 235 -16.60 0.60 -10.82
CA GLY A 235 -16.03 1.78 -10.19
C GLY A 235 -15.86 2.94 -11.16
N ILE A 236 -16.08 4.15 -10.68
CA ILE A 236 -15.90 5.41 -11.40
C ILE A 236 -14.97 6.29 -10.57
N ALA A 237 -13.90 6.80 -11.19
CA ALA A 237 -13.01 7.78 -10.58
C ALA A 237 -13.72 9.12 -10.43
N LEU A 238 -13.68 9.70 -9.23
CA LEU A 238 -14.22 11.04 -8.94
C LEU A 238 -13.13 12.10 -8.92
N HIS A 239 -11.97 11.77 -8.37
CA HIS A 239 -10.83 12.67 -8.25
C HIS A 239 -9.52 11.89 -8.37
N VAL A 240 -8.57 12.48 -9.06
CA VAL A 240 -7.16 12.05 -9.13
C VAL A 240 -6.26 13.16 -8.63
N PRO A 241 -5.15 12.87 -7.93
CA PRO A 241 -4.31 13.87 -7.30
C PRO A 241 -3.40 14.65 -8.27
N TYR A 242 -3.32 14.23 -9.53
CA TYR A 242 -2.47 14.81 -10.57
C TYR A 242 -3.29 15.52 -11.65
N ASP A 243 -2.64 16.41 -12.38
CA ASP A 243 -3.26 17.11 -13.50
C ASP A 243 -3.48 16.15 -14.67
N THR A 244 -4.72 16.01 -15.11
CA THR A 244 -5.10 15.17 -16.25
C THR A 244 -5.02 15.91 -17.59
N GLY A 245 -4.68 17.22 -17.59
CA GLY A 245 -4.72 18.07 -18.78
C GLY A 245 -6.12 18.29 -19.37
N LYS A 246 -7.16 17.81 -18.69
CA LYS A 246 -8.56 18.05 -19.02
C LYS A 246 -9.09 19.08 -18.03
N SER A 247 -9.33 20.29 -18.51
CA SER A 247 -10.15 21.26 -17.78
C SER A 247 -11.55 20.65 -17.61
N GLY A 248 -11.95 20.44 -16.35
CA GLY A 248 -13.29 20.02 -15.97
C GLY A 248 -14.31 21.13 -16.27
#